data_510d080fcf04158b28079457a2c9134b
#
_entry.id   510d080fcf04158b28079457a2c9134b
#
_cell.length_a   1.000
_cell.length_b   1.000
_cell.length_c   1.000
_cell.angle_alpha   90.00
_cell.angle_beta   90.00
_cell.angle_gamma   90.00
#
_symmetry.space_group_name_H-M   'P 1'
#
loop_
_entity.id
_entity.type
_entity.pdbx_description
1 polymer ?
#
loop_
_entity_poly.entity_id
_entity_poly.type
_entity_poly.pdbx_seq_one_letter_code
_entity_poly.pdbx_strand_id
1 'polypeptide(L)'
;HAYLIEESLKHVEVLYIFVVEEDKSIFPFSERIQMVRNFCRQYDNVYVFPSGKCIGSSITFGEYFDKKALQDAIINTALDIMLFGKYIAPALNISIRFVGDEPIDNITRQYNVMLKEKLPTYDVELNIISRKKIDGKIVSASTVRKLIKQQNIEEIRKQVPNSSMPYILNKINN
;
A
#
# COMPACT_ATOMS: atom_id res chain seq x y z
N HIS A 1 -3.68 -3.38 -5.32
CA HIS A 1 -2.59 -3.99 -4.51
C HIS A 1 -2.15 -5.32 -5.10
N ALA A 2 -3.05 -6.23 -5.53
CA ALA A 2 -2.68 -7.49 -6.15
C ALA A 2 -1.72 -7.29 -7.34
N TYR A 3 -2.07 -6.41 -8.27
CA TYR A 3 -1.22 -6.05 -9.39
C TYR A 3 0.15 -5.51 -8.96
N LEU A 4 0.21 -4.68 -7.91
CA LEU A 4 1.47 -4.17 -7.38
C LEU A 4 2.35 -5.33 -6.85
N ILE A 5 1.76 -6.29 -6.16
CA ILE A 5 2.44 -7.49 -5.66
C ILE A 5 3.01 -8.30 -6.83
N GLU A 6 2.17 -8.58 -7.85
CA GLU A 6 2.57 -9.35 -9.04
C GLU A 6 3.71 -8.66 -9.82
N GLU A 7 3.64 -7.34 -10.00
CA GLU A 7 4.71 -6.59 -10.67
C GLU A 7 6.01 -6.58 -9.83
N SER A 8 5.89 -6.39 -8.51
CA SER A 8 7.07 -6.39 -7.62
C SER A 8 7.81 -7.73 -7.66
N LEU A 9 7.08 -8.86 -7.68
CA LEU A 9 7.66 -10.21 -7.74
C LEU A 9 8.47 -10.50 -9.01
N LYS A 10 8.31 -9.70 -10.06
CA LYS A 10 9.14 -9.82 -11.28
C LYS A 10 10.58 -9.32 -11.08
N HIS A 11 10.84 -8.61 -9.99
CA HIS A 11 12.10 -7.91 -9.74
C HIS A 11 12.86 -8.44 -8.51
N VAL A 12 12.25 -9.29 -7.69
CA VAL A 12 12.85 -9.78 -6.43
C VAL A 12 12.56 -11.26 -6.20
N GLU A 13 13.46 -11.93 -5.52
CA GLU A 13 13.29 -13.33 -5.11
C GLU A 13 12.37 -13.46 -3.89
N VAL A 14 12.37 -12.47 -3.00
CA VAL A 14 11.57 -12.44 -1.77
C VAL A 14 10.88 -11.08 -1.67
N LEU A 15 9.58 -11.09 -1.34
CA LEU A 15 8.79 -9.88 -1.16
C LEU A 15 8.22 -9.80 0.27
N TYR A 16 8.51 -8.70 0.97
CA TYR A 16 7.90 -8.35 2.24
C TYR A 16 6.79 -7.33 2.04
N ILE A 17 5.60 -7.58 2.57
CA ILE A 17 4.45 -6.68 2.49
C ILE A 17 4.07 -6.22 3.88
N PHE A 18 4.12 -4.91 4.12
CA PHE A 18 3.68 -4.30 5.36
C PHE A 18 2.28 -3.71 5.19
N VAL A 19 1.30 -4.25 5.90
CA VAL A 19 -0.09 -3.76 5.87
C VAL A 19 -0.27 -2.74 6.98
N VAL A 20 -0.57 -1.51 6.61
CA VAL A 20 -0.76 -0.38 7.55
C VAL A 20 -1.89 -0.67 8.54
N GLU A 21 -1.66 -0.47 9.84
CA GLU A 21 -2.62 -0.82 10.91
C GLU A 21 -3.73 0.22 11.12
N GLU A 22 -3.57 1.46 10.61
CA GLU A 22 -4.54 2.53 10.80
C GLU A 22 -5.93 2.20 10.25
N ASP A 23 -6.95 2.28 11.11
CA ASP A 23 -8.34 1.91 10.77
C ASP A 23 -9.19 3.09 10.28
N LYS A 24 -8.67 3.83 9.28
CA LYS A 24 -9.41 4.89 8.57
C LYS A 24 -10.05 4.40 7.24
N SER A 25 -10.17 3.10 7.06
CA SER A 25 -10.76 2.45 5.88
C SER A 25 -12.15 1.88 6.19
N ILE A 26 -12.94 1.61 5.12
CA ILE A 26 -14.21 0.87 5.25
C ILE A 26 -13.99 -0.60 5.67
N PHE A 27 -12.77 -1.11 5.47
CA PHE A 27 -12.34 -2.41 5.96
C PHE A 27 -11.38 -2.21 7.13
N PRO A 28 -11.64 -2.80 8.32
CA PRO A 28 -10.73 -2.74 9.44
C PRO A 28 -9.40 -3.44 9.12
N PHE A 29 -8.36 -3.14 9.89
CA PHE A 29 -7.03 -3.73 9.68
C PHE A 29 -7.05 -5.26 9.62
N SER A 30 -7.80 -5.90 10.54
CA SER A 30 -7.94 -7.35 10.59
C SER A 30 -8.43 -7.97 9.26
N GLU A 31 -9.38 -7.33 8.60
CA GLU A 31 -9.87 -7.78 7.28
C GLU A 31 -8.86 -7.48 6.18
N ARG A 32 -8.25 -6.29 6.20
CA ARG A 32 -7.27 -5.88 5.17
C ARG A 32 -6.06 -6.81 5.13
N ILE A 33 -5.50 -7.15 6.29
CA ILE A 33 -4.35 -8.06 6.35
C ILE A 33 -4.73 -9.48 5.91
N GLN A 34 -5.96 -9.95 6.23
CA GLN A 34 -6.43 -11.25 5.76
C GLN A 34 -6.68 -11.28 4.24
N MET A 35 -7.23 -10.21 3.66
CA MET A 35 -7.37 -10.09 2.19
C MET A 35 -6.01 -10.23 1.50
N VAL A 36 -4.97 -9.53 2.01
CA VAL A 36 -3.62 -9.60 1.46
C VAL A 36 -3.03 -11.00 1.65
N ARG A 37 -3.12 -11.57 2.84
CA ARG A 37 -2.64 -12.94 3.11
C ARG A 37 -3.32 -13.98 2.24
N ASN A 38 -4.64 -13.90 2.06
CA ASN A 38 -5.39 -14.83 1.22
C ASN A 38 -4.97 -14.74 -0.25
N PHE A 39 -4.70 -13.53 -0.74
CA PHE A 39 -4.15 -13.35 -2.10
C PHE A 39 -2.74 -13.93 -2.21
N CYS A 40 -1.89 -13.72 -1.21
CA CYS A 40 -0.49 -14.13 -1.23
C CYS A 40 -0.26 -15.64 -0.99
N ARG A 41 -1.26 -16.40 -0.57
CA ARG A 41 -1.12 -17.86 -0.32
C ARG A 41 -0.60 -18.67 -1.50
N GLN A 42 -0.72 -18.17 -2.71
CA GLN A 42 -0.24 -18.80 -3.93
C GLN A 42 1.27 -18.60 -4.17
N TYR A 43 1.95 -17.81 -3.34
CA TYR A 43 3.37 -17.48 -3.46
C TYR A 43 4.13 -17.93 -2.22
N ASP A 44 5.14 -18.76 -2.38
CA ASP A 44 5.96 -19.28 -1.26
C ASP A 44 6.98 -18.25 -0.76
N ASN A 45 7.27 -17.23 -1.57
CA ASN A 45 8.30 -16.21 -1.34
C ASN A 45 7.73 -14.83 -0.97
N VAL A 46 6.46 -14.75 -0.54
CA VAL A 46 5.80 -13.51 -0.11
C VAL A 46 5.45 -13.58 1.37
N TYR A 47 5.95 -12.63 2.14
CA TYR A 47 5.71 -12.54 3.58
C TYR A 47 4.89 -11.30 3.92
N VAL A 48 3.77 -11.47 4.63
CA VAL A 48 2.82 -10.41 4.96
C VAL A 48 2.83 -10.13 6.46
N PHE A 49 3.24 -8.90 6.82
CA PHE A 49 3.37 -8.42 8.19
C PHE A 49 2.42 -7.23 8.46
N PRO A 50 2.00 -7.04 9.72
CA PRO A 50 1.49 -5.75 10.16
C PRO A 50 2.60 -4.70 10.06
N SER A 51 2.26 -3.45 9.74
CA SER A 51 3.26 -2.37 9.66
C SER A 51 3.80 -1.96 11.03
N GLY A 52 3.09 -2.29 12.09
CA GLY A 52 3.35 -1.75 13.40
C GLY A 52 3.19 -0.22 13.44
N LYS A 53 3.79 0.39 14.45
CA LYS A 53 3.76 1.85 14.64
C LYS A 53 4.91 2.59 13.95
N CYS A 54 5.78 1.87 13.23
CA CYS A 54 7.01 2.42 12.67
C CYS A 54 6.99 2.60 11.15
N ILE A 55 5.99 2.06 10.44
CA ILE A 55 5.88 2.16 8.98
C ILE A 55 4.49 2.67 8.61
N GLY A 56 4.40 3.85 7.99
CA GLY A 56 3.16 4.40 7.47
C GLY A 56 2.07 4.56 8.54
N SER A 57 2.46 4.90 9.76
CA SER A 57 1.55 5.07 10.89
C SER A 57 1.22 6.54 11.13
N SER A 58 0.22 6.83 11.95
CA SER A 58 -0.08 8.19 12.41
C SER A 58 1.05 8.82 13.23
N ILE A 59 1.99 8.02 13.74
CA ILE A 59 3.17 8.49 14.47
C ILE A 59 4.29 8.92 13.52
N THR A 60 4.51 8.15 12.44
CA THR A 60 5.62 8.38 11.51
C THR A 60 5.22 9.15 10.27
N PHE A 61 3.92 9.22 9.98
CA PHE A 61 3.33 9.89 8.83
C PHE A 61 1.92 10.45 9.16
N GLY A 62 1.83 11.26 10.24
CA GLY A 62 0.56 11.78 10.78
C GLY A 62 -0.28 12.54 9.76
N GLU A 63 0.34 13.33 8.89
CA GLU A 63 -0.32 14.21 7.92
C GLU A 63 -0.99 13.46 6.78
N TYR A 64 -0.55 12.25 6.45
CA TYR A 64 -1.28 11.36 5.55
C TYR A 64 -2.69 11.09 6.07
N PHE A 65 -2.83 11.09 7.40
CA PHE A 65 -4.09 10.84 8.10
C PHE A 65 -4.82 12.13 8.50
N ASP A 66 -4.11 13.29 8.56
CA ASP A 66 -4.72 14.60 8.89
C ASP A 66 -4.31 15.66 7.85
N LYS A 67 -5.24 15.99 6.94
CA LYS A 67 -5.00 16.84 5.77
C LYS A 67 -4.77 18.34 6.08
N LYS A 68 -4.66 18.74 7.35
CA LYS A 68 -4.60 20.15 7.75
C LYS A 68 -3.18 20.73 7.92
N ALA A 69 -2.12 19.92 7.96
CA ALA A 69 -0.79 20.37 8.35
C ALA A 69 0.30 20.08 7.28
N LEU A 70 0.33 20.85 6.20
CA LEU A 70 1.29 20.65 5.09
C LEU A 70 2.77 20.87 5.45
N GLN A 71 3.10 21.67 6.50
CA GLN A 71 4.49 21.89 6.91
C GLN A 71 5.05 20.74 7.75
N ASP A 72 4.23 20.13 8.58
CA ASP A 72 4.62 18.97 9.40
C ASP A 72 4.76 17.69 8.56
N ALA A 73 4.06 17.58 7.41
CA ALA A 73 4.13 16.46 6.48
C ALA A 73 5.57 16.11 6.07
N ILE A 74 6.41 17.08 5.80
CA ILE A 74 7.81 16.87 5.38
C ILE A 74 8.61 16.24 6.52
N ILE A 75 8.42 16.65 7.75
CA ILE A 75 9.17 16.19 8.92
C ILE A 75 8.81 14.74 9.25
N ASN A 76 7.52 14.41 9.28
CA ASN A 76 7.07 13.05 9.60
C ASN A 76 7.37 12.06 8.48
N THR A 77 7.27 12.49 7.22
CA THR A 77 7.70 11.69 6.06
C THR A 77 9.18 11.32 6.17
N ALA A 78 10.04 12.24 6.58
CA ALA A 78 11.47 12.00 6.78
C ALA A 78 11.72 10.96 7.89
N LEU A 79 10.95 11.00 8.96
CA LEU A 79 11.04 10.02 10.06
C LEU A 79 10.66 8.61 9.59
N ASP A 80 9.57 8.45 8.86
CA ASP A 80 9.14 7.16 8.30
C ASP A 80 10.22 6.56 7.38
N ILE A 81 10.77 7.38 6.48
CA ILE A 81 11.83 6.96 5.54
C ILE A 81 13.10 6.59 6.30
N MET A 82 13.50 7.37 7.31
CA MET A 82 14.66 7.09 8.13
C MET A 82 14.51 5.79 8.92
N LEU A 83 13.37 5.58 9.58
CA LEU A 83 13.10 4.35 10.34
C LEU A 83 13.14 3.12 9.42
N PHE A 84 12.53 3.22 8.26
CA PHE A 84 12.57 2.15 7.27
C PHE A 84 14.00 1.89 6.78
N GLY A 85 14.69 2.92 6.27
CA GLY A 85 16.00 2.78 5.64
C GLY A 85 17.11 2.37 6.63
N LYS A 86 17.10 2.95 7.84
CA LYS A 86 18.16 2.74 8.83
C LYS A 86 17.99 1.45 9.63
N TYR A 87 16.77 1.02 9.90
CA TYR A 87 16.53 -0.08 10.85
C TYR A 87 15.83 -1.28 10.20
N ILE A 88 14.80 -1.07 9.37
CA ILE A 88 14.00 -2.16 8.84
C ILE A 88 14.66 -2.79 7.62
N ALA A 89 15.11 -1.98 6.68
CA ALA A 89 15.73 -2.47 5.45
C ALA A 89 16.97 -3.33 5.72
N PRO A 90 17.96 -2.91 6.55
CA PRO A 90 19.10 -3.77 6.84
C PRO A 90 18.74 -4.99 7.67
N ALA A 91 17.79 -4.91 8.62
CA ALA A 91 17.36 -6.04 9.43
C ALA A 91 16.70 -7.18 8.62
N LEU A 92 16.06 -6.84 7.50
CA LEU A 92 15.40 -7.79 6.61
C LEU A 92 16.14 -7.99 5.28
N ASN A 93 17.34 -7.41 5.13
CA ASN A 93 18.13 -7.42 3.90
C ASN A 93 17.33 -6.92 2.68
N ILE A 94 16.60 -5.80 2.85
CA ILE A 94 15.80 -5.19 1.79
C ILE A 94 16.67 -4.23 0.99
N SER A 95 16.79 -4.48 -0.31
CA SER A 95 17.53 -3.65 -1.26
C SER A 95 16.62 -2.80 -2.17
N ILE A 96 15.33 -3.14 -2.29
CA ILE A 96 14.38 -2.44 -3.14
C ILE A 96 13.08 -2.19 -2.38
N ARG A 97 12.53 -0.97 -2.48
CA ARG A 97 11.18 -0.63 -2.01
C ARG A 97 10.28 -0.35 -3.20
N PHE A 98 9.12 -0.99 -3.25
CA PHE A 98 8.11 -0.78 -4.28
C PHE A 98 7.00 0.12 -3.79
N VAL A 99 6.56 1.06 -4.63
CA VAL A 99 5.39 1.91 -4.40
C VAL A 99 4.58 2.03 -5.69
N GLY A 100 3.28 2.25 -5.55
CA GLY A 100 2.44 2.60 -6.69
C GLY A 100 2.64 4.06 -7.10
N ASP A 101 2.60 4.33 -8.40
CA ASP A 101 2.47 5.70 -8.90
C ASP A 101 1.19 6.36 -8.37
N GLU A 102 1.27 7.66 -8.04
CA GLU A 102 0.15 8.40 -7.48
C GLU A 102 -0.11 9.70 -8.27
N PRO A 103 -0.97 9.63 -9.30
CA PRO A 103 -1.26 10.80 -10.12
C PRO A 103 -2.27 11.78 -9.49
N ILE A 104 -3.01 11.37 -8.47
CA ILE A 104 -4.17 12.11 -7.95
C ILE A 104 -3.89 12.72 -6.58
N ASP A 105 -3.43 11.94 -5.62
CA ASP A 105 -3.18 12.40 -4.24
C ASP A 105 -1.82 13.09 -4.13
N ASN A 106 -1.85 14.40 -3.86
CA ASN A 106 -0.65 15.22 -3.76
C ASN A 106 0.26 14.82 -2.59
N ILE A 107 -0.30 14.38 -1.47
CA ILE A 107 0.48 13.96 -0.28
C ILE A 107 1.27 12.70 -0.60
N THR A 108 0.61 11.68 -1.15
CA THR A 108 1.27 10.44 -1.56
C THR A 108 2.30 10.67 -2.66
N ARG A 109 2.04 11.60 -3.58
CA ARG A 109 3.01 11.99 -4.61
C ARG A 109 4.25 12.64 -4.02
N GLN A 110 4.10 13.57 -3.06
CA GLN A 110 5.23 14.19 -2.36
C GLN A 110 6.02 13.14 -1.56
N TYR A 111 5.32 12.21 -0.91
CA TYR A 111 5.97 11.09 -0.23
C TYR A 111 6.83 10.26 -1.18
N ASN A 112 6.34 9.93 -2.38
CA ASN A 112 7.10 9.21 -3.39
C ASN A 112 8.34 9.99 -3.86
N VAL A 113 8.26 11.32 -3.95
CA VAL A 113 9.43 12.18 -4.25
C VAL A 113 10.47 12.08 -3.14
N MET A 114 10.06 12.20 -1.88
CA MET A 114 10.96 12.09 -0.73
C MET A 114 11.59 10.70 -0.62
N LEU A 115 10.84 9.64 -0.89
CA LEU A 115 11.38 8.28 -0.97
C LEU A 115 12.49 8.18 -2.03
N LYS A 116 12.26 8.75 -3.23
CA LYS A 116 13.23 8.73 -4.34
C LYS A 116 14.53 9.45 -3.97
N GLU A 117 14.44 10.54 -3.21
CA GLU A 117 15.62 11.30 -2.80
C GLU A 117 16.38 10.65 -1.63
N LYS A 118 15.67 10.07 -0.67
CA LYS A 118 16.25 9.65 0.60
C LYS A 118 16.61 8.16 0.67
N LEU A 119 15.85 7.25 0.05
CA LEU A 119 16.12 5.83 0.15
C LEU A 119 17.52 5.42 -0.37
N PRO A 120 18.06 6.02 -1.45
CA PRO A 120 19.42 5.69 -1.90
C PRO A 120 20.50 5.98 -0.86
N THR A 121 20.28 6.90 0.08
CA THR A 121 21.25 7.17 1.17
C THR A 121 21.29 6.04 2.22
N TYR A 122 20.40 5.08 2.13
CA TYR A 122 20.32 3.86 2.95
C TYR A 122 20.54 2.58 2.13
N ASP A 123 21.13 2.69 0.93
CA ASP A 123 21.35 1.57 0.01
C ASP A 123 20.06 0.84 -0.41
N VAL A 124 18.93 1.55 -0.44
CA VAL A 124 17.63 1.02 -0.86
C VAL A 124 17.18 1.72 -2.15
N GLU A 125 16.96 0.94 -3.20
CA GLU A 125 16.40 1.43 -4.46
C GLU A 125 14.88 1.66 -4.32
N LEU A 126 14.35 2.71 -4.95
CA LEU A 126 12.91 2.92 -5.10
C LEU A 126 12.45 2.50 -6.50
N ASN A 127 11.52 1.55 -6.57
CA ASN A 127 10.84 1.19 -7.82
C ASN A 127 9.38 1.68 -7.77
N ILE A 128 9.00 2.56 -8.70
CA ILE A 128 7.65 3.12 -8.80
C ILE A 128 6.89 2.36 -9.90
N ILE A 129 5.87 1.62 -9.51
CA ILE A 129 5.06 0.81 -10.41
C ILE A 129 3.84 1.61 -10.88
N SER A 130 3.65 1.70 -12.18
CA SER A 130 2.48 2.35 -12.78
C SER A 130 1.19 1.66 -12.37
N ARG A 131 0.12 2.43 -12.14
CA ARG A 131 -1.18 1.88 -11.76
C ARG A 131 -1.80 1.01 -12.85
N LYS A 132 -2.41 -0.08 -12.44
CA LYS A 132 -3.20 -0.93 -13.34
C LYS A 132 -4.32 -0.13 -13.99
N LYS A 133 -4.51 -0.32 -15.29
CA LYS A 133 -5.65 0.21 -16.04
C LYS A 133 -6.52 -0.93 -16.54
N ILE A 134 -7.84 -0.73 -16.49
CA ILE A 134 -8.85 -1.61 -17.09
C ILE A 134 -9.70 -0.71 -17.98
N ASP A 135 -9.83 -1.04 -19.25
CA ASP A 135 -10.55 -0.24 -20.26
C ASP A 135 -10.11 1.24 -20.26
N GLY A 136 -8.79 1.48 -20.16
CA GLY A 136 -8.18 2.81 -20.13
C GLY A 136 -8.35 3.58 -18.80
N LYS A 137 -9.11 3.07 -17.83
CA LYS A 137 -9.36 3.70 -16.52
C LYS A 137 -8.44 3.14 -15.44
N ILE A 138 -7.90 4.02 -14.61
CA ILE A 138 -7.05 3.64 -13.47
C ILE A 138 -7.88 2.88 -12.43
N VAL A 139 -7.40 1.71 -12.01
CA VAL A 139 -7.94 0.98 -10.87
C VAL A 139 -7.47 1.64 -9.58
N SER A 140 -8.41 2.04 -8.73
CA SER A 140 -8.10 2.67 -7.45
C SER A 140 -9.00 2.17 -6.32
N ALA A 141 -8.51 2.22 -5.09
CA ALA A 141 -9.30 1.88 -3.92
C ALA A 141 -10.53 2.79 -3.76
N SER A 142 -10.45 4.06 -4.18
CA SER A 142 -11.59 4.98 -4.17
C SER A 142 -12.67 4.56 -5.15
N THR A 143 -12.31 4.11 -6.35
CA THR A 143 -13.26 3.57 -7.34
C THR A 143 -13.95 2.31 -6.80
N VAL A 144 -13.18 1.38 -6.24
CA VAL A 144 -13.75 0.15 -5.66
C VAL A 144 -14.71 0.49 -4.51
N ARG A 145 -14.35 1.41 -3.60
CA ARG A 145 -15.26 1.86 -2.53
C ARG A 145 -16.57 2.48 -3.05
N LYS A 146 -16.50 3.23 -4.16
CA LYS A 146 -17.68 3.78 -4.82
C LYS A 146 -18.57 2.67 -5.38
N LEU A 147 -17.99 1.67 -6.04
CA LEU A 147 -18.72 0.53 -6.58
C LEU A 147 -19.36 -0.32 -5.47
N ILE A 148 -18.69 -0.48 -4.32
CA ILE A 148 -19.27 -1.14 -3.14
C ILE A 148 -20.53 -0.42 -2.66
N LYS A 149 -20.48 0.92 -2.52
CA LYS A 149 -21.66 1.72 -2.17
C LYS A 149 -22.79 1.63 -3.19
N GLN A 150 -22.46 1.42 -4.46
CA GLN A 150 -23.41 1.23 -5.57
C GLN A 150 -23.88 -0.22 -5.71
N GLN A 151 -23.33 -1.15 -4.91
CA GLN A 151 -23.57 -2.60 -4.99
C GLN A 151 -23.32 -3.20 -6.39
N ASN A 152 -22.41 -2.60 -7.17
CA ASN A 152 -22.08 -3.05 -8.51
C ASN A 152 -21.05 -4.18 -8.48
N ILE A 153 -21.54 -5.39 -8.19
CA ILE A 153 -20.69 -6.58 -7.97
C ILE A 153 -19.92 -6.96 -9.24
N GLU A 154 -20.52 -6.82 -10.41
CA GLU A 154 -19.86 -7.18 -11.68
C GLU A 154 -18.62 -6.33 -11.94
N GLU A 155 -18.71 -5.01 -11.78
CA GLU A 155 -17.57 -4.11 -11.95
C GLU A 155 -16.52 -4.27 -10.85
N ILE A 156 -16.93 -4.61 -9.63
CA ILE A 156 -16.01 -4.93 -8.53
C ILE A 156 -15.16 -6.15 -8.88
N ARG A 157 -15.78 -7.23 -9.40
CA ARG A 157 -15.07 -8.46 -9.78
C ARG A 157 -13.96 -8.24 -10.81
N LYS A 158 -14.11 -7.27 -11.70
CA LYS A 158 -13.07 -6.91 -12.68
C LYS A 158 -11.85 -6.25 -12.04
N GLN A 159 -12.03 -5.60 -10.88
CA GLN A 159 -11.01 -4.73 -10.27
C GLN A 159 -10.31 -5.33 -9.07
N VAL A 160 -10.85 -6.39 -8.47
CA VAL A 160 -10.29 -7.00 -7.26
C VAL A 160 -10.05 -8.50 -7.45
N PRO A 161 -9.07 -9.09 -6.73
CA PRO A 161 -8.85 -10.53 -6.79
C PRO A 161 -10.04 -11.30 -6.15
N ASN A 162 -10.31 -12.51 -6.64
CA ASN A 162 -11.38 -13.36 -6.14
C ASN A 162 -11.28 -13.62 -4.62
N SER A 163 -10.06 -13.71 -4.08
CA SER A 163 -9.80 -13.88 -2.65
C SER A 163 -10.33 -12.73 -1.76
N SER A 164 -10.56 -11.55 -2.33
CA SER A 164 -11.11 -10.40 -1.61
C SER A 164 -12.65 -10.34 -1.65
N MET A 165 -13.28 -11.07 -2.58
CA MET A 165 -14.73 -10.99 -2.79
C MET A 165 -15.58 -11.36 -1.55
N PRO A 166 -15.24 -12.38 -0.74
CA PRO A 166 -16.03 -12.71 0.46
C PRO A 166 -16.16 -11.53 1.43
N TYR A 167 -15.08 -10.76 1.65
CA TYR A 167 -15.08 -9.58 2.52
C TYR A 167 -15.93 -8.44 1.95
N ILE A 168 -15.85 -8.25 0.63
CA ILE A 168 -16.61 -7.21 -0.07
C ILE A 168 -18.10 -7.52 -0.05
N LEU A 169 -18.50 -8.77 -0.33
CA LEU A 169 -19.90 -9.19 -0.28
C LEU A 169 -20.48 -9.07 1.12
N ASN A 170 -19.71 -9.46 2.14
CA ASN A 170 -20.12 -9.25 3.54
C ASN A 170 -20.37 -7.77 3.85
N LYS A 171 -19.52 -6.86 3.30
CA LYS A 171 -19.67 -5.42 3.49
C LYS A 171 -20.84 -4.79 2.73
N ILE A 172 -21.27 -5.40 1.63
CA ILE A 172 -22.45 -4.95 0.85
C ILE A 172 -23.74 -5.37 1.55
N ASN A 173 -23.74 -6.54 2.22
CA ASN A 173 -24.93 -7.14 2.84
C ASN A 173 -25.19 -6.63 4.27
N ASN A 174 -24.25 -5.92 4.89
CA ASN A 174 -24.32 -5.29 6.21
C ASN A 174 -24.35 -3.76 6.11
#